data_38ac28956ec84cf297042cdd99c8583e
#
_entry.id   38ac28956ec84cf297042cdd99c8583e
#
_cell.length_a   1.000
_cell.length_b   1.000
_cell.length_c   1.000
_cell.angle_alpha   90.00
_cell.angle_beta   90.00
_cell.angle_gamma   90.00
#
_symmetry.space_group_name_H-M   'P 1'
#
loop_
_entity.id
_entity.type
_entity.pdbx_description
1 polymer ?
#
loop_
_entity_poly.entity_id
_entity_poly.type
_entity_poly.pdbx_seq_one_letter_code
_entity_poly.pdbx_strand_id
1 'polypeptide(L)'
;GRITRAALLLLGKAESAYLLLPHPAQLTWKLEGVERAYEHFGPPFLLNTTTLYQRIRNIQMRILPEDELLAIELAKYDQKIVLEALHNCIVHQDYARNGRITVTEQLDRLILENEGGFFEGLPGDYIAGHKTPRRYRNPFLAQAMAELNMIDTMGYGIHEMFLGQRRRYFPMPDYDLSESDVVKMTIHGKVVDPAF
;
A
#
# COMPACT_ATOMS: atom_id res chain seq x y z
N GLY A 1 -2.21 -23.77 22.20
CA GLY A 1 -1.38 -23.38 21.07
C GLY A 1 -0.76 -21.98 21.29
N ARG A 2 0.39 -21.73 20.72
CA ARG A 2 1.00 -20.40 20.78
C ARG A 2 0.38 -19.51 19.71
N ILE A 3 -0.06 -18.31 20.08
CA ILE A 3 -0.51 -17.30 19.13
C ILE A 3 0.73 -16.63 18.53
N THR A 4 0.80 -16.53 17.21
CA THR A 4 1.91 -15.87 16.52
C THR A 4 1.70 -14.34 16.45
N ARG A 5 2.78 -13.58 16.32
CA ARG A 5 2.67 -12.12 16.09
C ARG A 5 1.91 -11.79 14.80
N ALA A 6 2.06 -12.61 13.74
CA ALA A 6 1.29 -12.48 12.51
C ALA A 6 -0.22 -12.61 12.76
N ALA A 7 -0.64 -13.61 13.56
CA ALA A 7 -2.05 -13.75 13.93
C ALA A 7 -2.57 -12.56 14.74
N LEU A 8 -1.75 -12.00 15.64
CA LEU A 8 -2.12 -10.79 16.39
C LEU A 8 -2.29 -9.58 15.47
N LEU A 9 -1.36 -9.37 14.53
CA LEU A 9 -1.44 -8.26 13.57
C LEU A 9 -2.68 -8.37 12.68
N LEU A 10 -2.93 -9.54 12.11
CA LEU A 10 -3.97 -9.72 11.08
C LEU A 10 -5.36 -9.88 11.68
N LEU A 11 -5.49 -10.58 12.81
CA LEU A 11 -6.78 -11.05 13.35
C LEU A 11 -7.00 -10.65 14.82
N GLY A 12 -5.98 -10.08 15.48
CA GLY A 12 -6.06 -9.71 16.89
C GLY A 12 -7.06 -8.59 17.14
N LYS A 13 -7.69 -8.59 18.32
CA LYS A 13 -8.49 -7.44 18.76
C LYS A 13 -7.57 -6.27 19.10
N ALA A 14 -8.10 -5.04 19.05
CA ALA A 14 -7.35 -3.82 19.37
C ALA A 14 -6.63 -3.90 20.73
N GLU A 15 -7.29 -4.49 21.72
CA GLU A 15 -6.74 -4.66 23.07
C GLU A 15 -5.51 -5.59 23.11
N SER A 16 -5.38 -6.50 22.14
CA SER A 16 -4.24 -7.42 22.08
C SER A 16 -2.95 -6.77 21.51
N ALA A 17 -3.03 -5.53 21.05
CA ALA A 17 -1.87 -4.81 20.48
C ALA A 17 -0.70 -4.69 21.46
N TYR A 18 -0.96 -4.65 22.78
CA TYR A 18 0.10 -4.61 23.80
C TYR A 18 1.04 -5.82 23.75
N LEU A 19 0.58 -6.96 23.22
CA LEU A 19 1.40 -8.17 23.05
C LEU A 19 2.43 -8.03 21.91
N LEU A 20 2.29 -7.00 21.11
CA LEU A 20 3.20 -6.68 20.01
C LEU A 20 4.29 -5.68 20.39
N LEU A 21 4.20 -5.10 21.59
CA LEU A 21 5.19 -4.14 22.07
C LEU A 21 6.63 -4.72 21.99
N PRO A 22 7.63 -3.89 21.74
CA PRO A 22 7.56 -2.41 21.61
C PRO A 22 7.05 -1.87 20.27
N HIS A 23 6.76 -2.75 19.28
CA HIS A 23 6.24 -2.29 18.00
C HIS A 23 4.80 -1.73 18.18
N PRO A 24 4.51 -0.52 17.65
CA PRO A 24 3.18 0.11 17.84
C PRO A 24 2.05 -0.63 17.12
N ALA A 25 2.35 -1.55 16.18
CA ALA A 25 1.36 -2.27 15.38
C ALA A 25 0.28 -1.34 14.81
N GLN A 26 0.72 -0.30 14.08
CA GLN A 26 -0.15 0.81 13.71
C GLN A 26 0.01 1.16 12.24
N LEU A 27 -1.13 1.32 11.57
CA LEU A 27 -1.26 2.00 10.30
C LEU A 27 -1.74 3.42 10.60
N THR A 28 -1.20 4.42 9.91
CA THR A 28 -1.58 5.82 10.09
C THR A 28 -1.97 6.43 8.76
N TRP A 29 -3.23 6.83 8.62
CA TRP A 29 -3.62 7.76 7.58
C TRP A 29 -3.36 9.19 8.05
N LYS A 30 -2.79 10.01 7.17
CA LYS A 30 -2.45 11.41 7.42
C LYS A 30 -2.88 12.24 6.22
N LEU A 31 -3.61 13.31 6.48
CA LEU A 31 -3.97 14.31 5.48
C LEU A 31 -3.01 15.49 5.56
N GLU A 32 -2.44 15.86 4.42
CA GLU A 32 -1.58 17.04 4.28
C GLU A 32 -2.12 17.99 3.20
N GLY A 33 -2.22 19.24 3.55
CA GLY A 33 -2.69 20.31 2.66
C GLY A 33 -3.18 21.50 3.46
N VAL A 34 -4.20 22.18 2.95
CA VAL A 34 -4.87 23.28 3.64
C VAL A 34 -5.50 22.77 4.95
N GLU A 35 -6.13 21.60 4.86
CA GLU A 35 -6.63 20.86 6.03
C GLU A 35 -5.58 19.83 6.45
N ARG A 36 -5.49 19.61 7.77
CA ARG A 36 -4.64 18.56 8.36
C ARG A 36 -5.47 17.68 9.26
N ALA A 37 -5.31 16.38 9.09
CA ALA A 37 -5.95 15.38 9.93
C ALA A 37 -5.08 14.12 9.98
N TYR A 38 -5.33 13.26 10.93
CA TYR A 38 -4.76 11.93 10.96
C TYR A 38 -5.67 10.97 11.71
N GLU A 39 -5.50 9.70 11.43
CA GLU A 39 -6.19 8.62 12.11
C GLU A 39 -5.27 7.40 12.20
N HIS A 40 -5.32 6.71 13.33
CA HIS A 40 -4.53 5.54 13.60
C HIS A 40 -5.40 4.28 13.60
N PHE A 41 -4.91 3.24 12.96
CA PHE A 41 -5.57 1.94 12.85
C PHE A 41 -4.64 0.87 13.42
N GLY A 42 -5.06 0.24 14.52
CA GLY A 42 -4.38 -0.92 15.10
C GLY A 42 -4.84 -2.23 14.45
N PRO A 43 -4.49 -3.38 15.06
CA PRO A 43 -5.08 -4.67 14.68
C PRO A 43 -6.61 -4.67 14.86
N PRO A 44 -7.33 -5.49 14.08
CA PRO A 44 -6.86 -6.44 13.07
C PRO A 44 -6.60 -5.76 11.70
N PHE A 45 -5.40 -5.96 11.16
CA PHE A 45 -5.04 -5.35 9.87
C PHE A 45 -5.87 -5.91 8.69
N LEU A 46 -6.35 -7.16 8.81
CA LEU A 46 -7.25 -7.74 7.81
C LEU A 46 -8.47 -6.87 7.52
N LEU A 47 -9.05 -6.22 8.53
CA LEU A 47 -10.20 -5.34 8.38
C LEU A 47 -9.78 -3.87 8.22
N ASN A 48 -8.78 -3.45 8.99
CA ASN A 48 -8.41 -2.05 9.11
C ASN A 48 -7.67 -1.48 7.90
N THR A 49 -7.12 -2.31 7.01
CA THR A 49 -6.63 -1.85 5.70
C THR A 49 -7.76 -1.31 4.83
N THR A 50 -8.90 -1.99 4.79
CA THR A 50 -10.10 -1.51 4.08
C THR A 50 -10.68 -0.27 4.75
N THR A 51 -10.73 -0.24 6.09
CA THR A 51 -11.19 0.94 6.84
C THR A 51 -10.29 2.15 6.56
N LEU A 52 -8.97 1.97 6.52
CA LEU A 52 -8.05 3.05 6.16
C LEU A 52 -8.29 3.53 4.71
N TYR A 53 -8.48 2.61 3.76
CA TYR A 53 -8.83 3.00 2.40
C TYR A 53 -10.11 3.84 2.34
N GLN A 54 -11.14 3.46 3.08
CA GLN A 54 -12.40 4.21 3.16
C GLN A 54 -12.23 5.61 3.79
N ARG A 55 -11.15 5.82 4.56
CA ARG A 55 -10.81 7.12 5.15
C ARG A 55 -10.23 8.10 4.13
N ILE A 56 -9.62 7.60 3.06
CA ILE A 56 -9.07 8.41 1.97
C ILE A 56 -10.22 9.16 1.28
N ARG A 57 -10.03 10.46 1.02
CA ARG A 57 -11.00 11.32 0.33
C ARG A 57 -11.00 11.02 -1.17
N ASN A 58 -11.57 9.89 -1.52
CA ASN A 58 -11.58 9.38 -2.87
C ASN A 58 -12.79 9.93 -3.64
N ILE A 59 -12.54 10.70 -4.69
CA ILE A 59 -13.57 11.27 -5.56
C ILE A 59 -13.70 10.48 -6.84
N GLN A 60 -14.89 10.52 -7.46
CA GLN A 60 -15.09 10.04 -8.82
C GLN A 60 -14.65 11.12 -9.79
N MET A 61 -13.88 10.72 -10.78
CA MET A 61 -13.39 11.57 -11.86
C MET A 61 -13.99 11.10 -13.17
N ARG A 62 -14.38 12.05 -14.01
CA ARG A 62 -14.86 11.76 -15.36
C ARG A 62 -13.79 12.20 -16.35
N ILE A 63 -13.30 11.26 -17.13
CA ILE A 63 -12.31 11.51 -18.18
C ILE A 63 -12.85 11.04 -19.53
N LEU A 64 -12.49 11.76 -20.60
CA LEU A 64 -12.78 11.37 -21.98
C LEU A 64 -11.44 11.08 -22.66
N PRO A 65 -11.00 9.81 -22.74
CA PRO A 65 -9.81 9.45 -23.49
C PRO A 65 -9.97 9.78 -24.98
N GLU A 66 -8.88 10.11 -25.66
CA GLU A 66 -8.92 10.49 -27.09
C GLU A 66 -9.45 9.38 -28.00
N ASP A 67 -9.19 8.11 -27.63
CA ASP A 67 -9.60 6.93 -28.39
C ASP A 67 -11.01 6.44 -28.04
N GLU A 68 -11.72 7.12 -27.13
CA GLU A 68 -13.05 6.69 -26.66
C GLU A 68 -14.14 7.68 -27.06
N LEU A 69 -15.30 7.15 -27.46
CA LEU A 69 -16.47 7.96 -27.79
C LEU A 69 -17.23 8.44 -26.56
N LEU A 70 -17.06 7.78 -25.44
CA LEU A 70 -17.79 8.06 -24.20
C LEU A 70 -16.81 8.31 -23.05
N ALA A 71 -17.16 9.28 -22.21
CA ALA A 71 -16.42 9.51 -20.99
C ALA A 71 -16.55 8.32 -20.03
N ILE A 72 -15.45 7.95 -19.41
CA ILE A 72 -15.38 6.93 -18.38
C ILE A 72 -15.35 7.57 -17.01
N GLU A 73 -15.98 6.92 -16.02
CA GLU A 73 -15.95 7.34 -14.64
C GLU A 73 -15.01 6.42 -13.85
N LEU A 74 -14.07 7.02 -13.13
CA LEU A 74 -13.07 6.33 -12.34
C LEU A 74 -12.98 6.94 -10.95
N ALA A 75 -12.74 6.11 -9.94
CA ALA A 75 -12.28 6.62 -8.66
C ALA A 75 -10.88 7.23 -8.79
N LYS A 76 -10.60 8.33 -8.12
CA LYS A 76 -9.26 8.96 -8.10
C LYS A 76 -8.18 7.96 -7.71
N TYR A 77 -8.43 7.17 -6.67
CA TYR A 77 -7.56 6.08 -6.22
C TYR A 77 -8.30 4.76 -6.32
N ASP A 78 -7.76 3.86 -7.12
CA ASP A 78 -8.30 2.51 -7.26
C ASP A 78 -8.08 1.70 -5.98
N GLN A 79 -9.14 1.06 -5.50
CA GLN A 79 -9.09 0.30 -4.24
C GLN A 79 -8.08 -0.84 -4.30
N LYS A 80 -8.04 -1.57 -5.40
CA LYS A 80 -7.16 -2.71 -5.57
C LYS A 80 -5.68 -2.29 -5.54
N ILE A 81 -5.35 -1.18 -6.22
CA ILE A 81 -4.01 -0.62 -6.26
C ILE A 81 -3.57 -0.15 -4.87
N VAL A 82 -4.43 0.60 -4.16
CA VAL A 82 -4.10 1.12 -2.83
C VAL A 82 -3.96 0.01 -1.80
N LEU A 83 -4.86 -0.98 -1.83
CA LEU A 83 -4.77 -2.12 -0.90
C LEU A 83 -3.55 -2.98 -1.19
N GLU A 84 -3.20 -3.24 -2.45
CA GLU A 84 -1.97 -3.95 -2.81
C GLU A 84 -0.74 -3.24 -2.27
N ALA A 85 -0.64 -1.92 -2.46
CA ALA A 85 0.47 -1.11 -1.95
C ALA A 85 0.54 -1.15 -0.41
N LEU A 86 -0.61 -1.03 0.28
CA LEU A 86 -0.67 -1.06 1.74
C LEU A 86 -0.32 -2.45 2.29
N HIS A 87 -0.80 -3.51 1.65
CA HIS A 87 -0.45 -4.89 2.03
C HIS A 87 1.06 -5.17 1.83
N ASN A 88 1.66 -4.63 0.77
CA ASN A 88 3.11 -4.68 0.57
C ASN A 88 3.86 -3.95 1.69
N CYS A 89 3.41 -2.78 2.11
CA CYS A 89 3.99 -2.11 3.28
C CYS A 89 3.92 -2.99 4.54
N ILE A 90 2.80 -3.68 4.79
CA ILE A 90 2.61 -4.55 5.96
C ILE A 90 3.56 -5.75 5.91
N VAL A 91 3.63 -6.45 4.80
CA VAL A 91 4.44 -7.68 4.68
C VAL A 91 5.93 -7.40 4.69
N HIS A 92 6.36 -6.22 4.20
CA HIS A 92 7.76 -5.83 4.10
C HIS A 92 8.25 -4.91 5.23
N GLN A 93 7.36 -4.48 6.13
CA GLN A 93 7.72 -3.68 7.31
C GLN A 93 8.84 -4.35 8.11
N ASP A 94 9.84 -3.59 8.50
CA ASP A 94 10.82 -4.00 9.49
C ASP A 94 10.27 -3.76 10.91
N TYR A 95 9.60 -4.78 11.44
CA TYR A 95 8.98 -4.72 12.77
C TYR A 95 9.99 -4.58 13.91
N ALA A 96 11.29 -4.80 13.69
CA ALA A 96 12.31 -4.60 14.71
C ALA A 96 12.64 -3.11 14.94
N ARG A 97 12.30 -2.25 13.97
CA ARG A 97 12.55 -0.81 14.05
C ARG A 97 11.50 -0.04 14.84
N ASN A 98 10.40 -0.69 15.19
CA ASN A 98 9.30 -0.12 15.97
C ASN A 98 8.64 1.12 15.35
N GLY A 99 8.78 1.32 14.03
CA GLY A 99 8.10 2.37 13.28
C GLY A 99 6.68 1.98 12.92
N ARG A 100 5.93 2.94 12.42
CA ARG A 100 4.56 2.74 11.90
C ARG A 100 4.56 2.79 10.39
N ILE A 101 3.54 2.19 9.79
CA ILE A 101 3.26 2.36 8.36
C ILE A 101 2.42 3.61 8.21
N THR A 102 2.78 4.50 7.28
CA THR A 102 2.03 5.73 7.02
C THR A 102 1.47 5.76 5.61
N VAL A 103 0.28 6.33 5.48
CA VAL A 103 -0.38 6.67 4.22
C VAL A 103 -0.68 8.16 4.26
N THR A 104 0.15 8.95 3.61
CA THR A 104 -0.01 10.40 3.54
C THR A 104 -0.82 10.76 2.31
N GLU A 105 -2.00 11.34 2.54
CA GLU A 105 -2.88 11.87 1.49
C GLU A 105 -2.57 13.33 1.25
N GLN A 106 -2.14 13.65 0.05
CA GLN A 106 -1.98 14.99 -0.48
C GLN A 106 -3.03 15.30 -1.55
N LEU A 107 -3.04 16.53 -2.06
CA LEU A 107 -4.04 16.98 -3.03
C LEU A 107 -4.14 16.06 -4.27
N ASP A 108 -3.00 15.61 -4.77
CA ASP A 108 -2.88 14.91 -6.05
C ASP A 108 -2.21 13.53 -5.96
N ARG A 109 -1.89 13.06 -4.76
CA ARG A 109 -1.18 11.79 -4.56
C ARG A 109 -1.41 11.17 -3.18
N LEU A 110 -1.14 9.88 -3.10
CA LEU A 110 -0.94 9.14 -1.85
C LEU A 110 0.54 8.74 -1.76
N ILE A 111 1.13 8.90 -0.59
CA ILE A 111 2.48 8.42 -0.30
C ILE A 111 2.36 7.37 0.79
N LEU A 112 2.76 6.14 0.47
CA LEU A 112 2.81 5.03 1.41
C LEU A 112 4.24 4.80 1.83
N GLU A 113 4.48 4.68 3.13
CA GLU A 113 5.83 4.53 3.68
C GLU A 113 5.87 3.41 4.71
N ASN A 114 6.93 2.60 4.64
CA ASN A 114 7.21 1.58 5.63
C ASN A 114 8.70 1.55 5.99
N GLU A 115 9.00 1.15 7.23
CA GLU A 115 10.36 0.95 7.73
C GLU A 115 11.00 -0.30 7.09
N GLY A 116 12.32 -0.22 6.90
CA GLY A 116 13.14 -1.22 6.25
C GLY A 116 13.29 -0.98 4.76
N GLY A 117 14.50 -1.07 4.23
CA GLY A 117 14.77 -0.89 2.80
C GLY A 117 14.09 -1.95 1.93
N PHE A 118 14.13 -1.76 0.62
CA PHE A 118 13.59 -2.72 -0.34
C PHE A 118 14.31 -4.07 -0.19
N PHE A 119 13.56 -5.13 0.18
CA PHE A 119 14.16 -6.32 0.78
C PHE A 119 14.90 -7.22 -0.21
N GLU A 120 14.40 -7.36 -1.44
CA GLU A 120 15.02 -8.22 -2.46
C GLU A 120 14.94 -7.58 -3.84
N GLY A 121 16.10 -7.30 -4.45
CA GLY A 121 16.20 -6.70 -5.77
C GLY A 121 15.84 -5.20 -5.78
N LEU A 122 15.36 -4.73 -6.91
CA LEU A 122 14.94 -3.35 -7.12
C LEU A 122 13.48 -3.32 -7.63
N PRO A 123 12.73 -2.24 -7.39
CA PRO A 123 11.37 -2.11 -7.91
C PRO A 123 11.25 -2.39 -9.41
N GLY A 124 12.21 -1.93 -10.22
CA GLY A 124 12.25 -2.13 -11.67
C GLY A 124 12.20 -3.61 -12.09
N ASP A 125 12.79 -4.51 -11.29
CA ASP A 125 12.77 -5.96 -11.56
C ASP A 125 11.35 -6.53 -11.53
N TYR A 126 10.53 -6.01 -10.62
CA TYR A 126 9.13 -6.44 -10.42
C TYR A 126 8.16 -5.70 -11.34
N ILE A 127 8.42 -4.42 -11.62
CA ILE A 127 7.63 -3.63 -12.58
C ILE A 127 7.63 -4.30 -13.96
N ALA A 128 8.79 -4.80 -14.38
CA ALA A 128 8.92 -5.55 -15.63
C ALA A 128 8.21 -6.92 -15.62
N GLY A 129 7.75 -7.40 -14.46
CA GLY A 129 7.07 -8.69 -14.32
C GLY A 129 7.98 -9.92 -14.49
N HIS A 130 9.31 -9.72 -14.41
CA HIS A 130 10.27 -10.79 -14.68
C HIS A 130 10.84 -11.44 -13.41
N LYS A 131 10.49 -10.90 -12.23
CA LYS A 131 11.04 -11.38 -10.97
C LYS A 131 9.98 -11.93 -10.05
N THR A 132 10.22 -13.13 -9.55
CA THR A 132 9.44 -13.73 -8.47
C THR A 132 10.23 -13.59 -7.17
N PRO A 133 9.60 -13.09 -6.08
CA PRO A 133 10.25 -13.02 -4.77
C PRO A 133 10.69 -14.41 -4.31
N ARG A 134 11.90 -14.52 -3.80
CA ARG A 134 12.40 -15.78 -3.20
C ARG A 134 12.34 -15.75 -1.69
N ARG A 135 12.34 -14.57 -1.11
CA ARG A 135 12.39 -14.37 0.34
C ARG A 135 11.50 -13.23 0.75
N TYR A 136 10.95 -13.34 1.92
CA TYR A 136 10.19 -12.27 2.59
C TYR A 136 10.89 -11.89 3.89
N ARG A 137 10.85 -10.60 4.25
CA ARG A 137 11.32 -10.12 5.54
C ARG A 137 10.55 -10.80 6.69
N ASN A 138 9.25 -10.98 6.51
CA ASN A 138 8.35 -11.56 7.49
C ASN A 138 7.67 -12.82 6.91
N PRO A 139 8.36 -13.98 6.81
CA PRO A 139 7.86 -15.14 6.05
C PRO A 139 6.53 -15.70 6.60
N PHE A 140 6.36 -15.79 7.92
CA PHE A 140 5.08 -16.24 8.51
C PHE A 140 3.93 -15.27 8.23
N LEU A 141 4.19 -13.97 8.26
CA LEU A 141 3.20 -12.96 7.93
C LEU A 141 2.83 -13.03 6.44
N ALA A 142 3.84 -13.18 5.57
CA ALA A 142 3.63 -13.32 4.12
C ALA A 142 2.76 -14.55 3.80
N GLN A 143 3.06 -15.70 4.40
CA GLN A 143 2.25 -16.91 4.23
C GLN A 143 0.80 -16.69 4.68
N ALA A 144 0.59 -16.12 5.86
CA ALA A 144 -0.75 -15.86 6.38
C ALA A 144 -1.53 -14.87 5.50
N MET A 145 -0.87 -13.81 5.01
CA MET A 145 -1.49 -12.84 4.11
C MET A 145 -1.82 -13.44 2.74
N ALA A 146 -0.99 -14.35 2.23
CA ALA A 146 -1.27 -15.07 0.99
C ALA A 146 -2.50 -16.00 1.13
N GLU A 147 -2.61 -16.75 2.21
CA GLU A 147 -3.77 -17.60 2.51
C GLU A 147 -5.08 -16.79 2.68
N LEU A 148 -4.97 -15.53 3.12
CA LEU A 148 -6.09 -14.58 3.21
C LEU A 148 -6.33 -13.80 1.91
N ASN A 149 -5.62 -14.11 0.83
CA ASN A 149 -5.67 -13.40 -0.46
C ASN A 149 -5.38 -11.89 -0.35
N MET A 150 -4.55 -11.49 0.61
CA MET A 150 -4.13 -10.10 0.78
C MET A 150 -2.94 -9.75 -0.12
N ILE A 151 -2.06 -10.70 -0.42
CA ILE A 151 -0.89 -10.51 -1.29
C ILE A 151 -0.78 -11.62 -2.32
N ASP A 152 -0.17 -11.28 -3.47
CA ASP A 152 0.31 -12.24 -4.44
C ASP A 152 1.78 -12.62 -4.13
N THR A 153 2.06 -13.92 -4.10
CA THR A 153 3.40 -14.44 -3.81
C THR A 153 4.27 -14.62 -5.07
N MET A 154 3.71 -14.45 -6.25
CA MET A 154 4.43 -14.59 -7.52
C MET A 154 5.13 -13.31 -7.96
N GLY A 155 4.89 -12.18 -7.27
CA GLY A 155 5.48 -10.88 -7.58
C GLY A 155 4.73 -10.07 -8.64
N TYR A 156 3.53 -10.49 -9.00
CA TYR A 156 2.72 -9.76 -9.98
C TYR A 156 2.06 -8.51 -9.39
N GLY A 157 1.95 -8.40 -8.07
CA GLY A 157 1.28 -7.28 -7.41
C GLY A 157 1.82 -5.91 -7.83
N ILE A 158 3.15 -5.73 -7.82
CA ILE A 158 3.79 -4.48 -8.26
C ILE A 158 3.51 -4.23 -9.76
N HIS A 159 3.71 -5.25 -10.61
CA HIS A 159 3.43 -5.15 -12.04
C HIS A 159 1.98 -4.73 -12.32
N GLU A 160 1.00 -5.36 -11.68
CA GLU A 160 -0.42 -5.05 -11.85
C GLU A 160 -0.79 -3.66 -11.33
N MET A 161 -0.15 -3.16 -10.27
CA MET A 161 -0.35 -1.76 -9.82
C MET A 161 0.08 -0.77 -10.91
N PHE A 162 1.22 -1.00 -11.56
CA PHE A 162 1.73 -0.15 -12.63
C PHE A 162 0.82 -0.21 -13.86
N LEU A 163 0.47 -1.40 -14.31
CA LEU A 163 -0.47 -1.58 -15.42
C LEU A 163 -1.85 -1.00 -15.10
N GLY A 164 -2.31 -1.15 -13.86
CA GLY A 164 -3.59 -0.62 -13.40
C GLY A 164 -3.64 0.89 -13.51
N GLN A 165 -2.62 1.61 -13.05
CA GLN A 165 -2.54 3.07 -13.19
C GLN A 165 -2.51 3.49 -14.67
N ARG A 166 -1.69 2.83 -15.49
CA ARG A 166 -1.61 3.12 -16.92
C ARG A 166 -2.94 2.93 -17.63
N ARG A 167 -3.65 1.82 -17.39
CA ARG A 167 -4.99 1.55 -17.98
C ARG A 167 -6.04 2.56 -17.57
N ARG A 168 -5.82 3.27 -16.48
CA ARG A 168 -6.72 4.29 -15.94
C ARG A 168 -6.31 5.71 -16.33
N TYR A 169 -5.29 5.86 -17.19
CA TYR A 169 -4.74 7.16 -17.62
C TYR A 169 -4.11 7.98 -16.49
N PHE A 170 -3.64 7.32 -15.43
CA PHE A 170 -2.88 7.97 -14.37
C PHE A 170 -1.37 7.70 -14.54
N PRO A 171 -0.51 8.59 -14.03
CA PRO A 171 0.92 8.32 -13.97
C PRO A 171 1.18 7.01 -13.23
N MET A 172 2.21 6.29 -13.68
CA MET A 172 2.64 5.07 -12.98
C MET A 172 3.12 5.42 -11.57
N PRO A 173 2.98 4.50 -10.61
CA PRO A 173 3.51 4.72 -9.28
C PRO A 173 5.02 4.94 -9.28
N ASP A 174 5.53 5.72 -8.32
CA ASP A 174 6.95 5.94 -8.13
C ASP A 174 7.43 5.30 -6.84
N TYR A 175 8.64 4.74 -6.86
CA TYR A 175 9.35 4.30 -5.67
C TYR A 175 10.50 5.26 -5.36
N ASP A 176 10.55 5.77 -4.13
CA ASP A 176 11.68 6.52 -3.59
C ASP A 176 12.41 5.64 -2.56
N LEU A 177 13.64 5.31 -2.86
CA LEU A 177 14.57 4.53 -2.05
C LEU A 177 15.79 5.36 -1.64
N SER A 178 15.70 6.69 -1.65
CA SER A 178 16.79 7.60 -1.29
C SER A 178 17.22 7.43 0.17
N GLU A 179 16.28 7.07 1.04
CA GLU A 179 16.55 6.64 2.40
C GLU A 179 16.73 5.12 2.43
N SER A 180 17.91 4.64 2.85
CA SER A 180 18.26 3.20 2.84
C SER A 180 17.32 2.34 3.69
N ASP A 181 16.68 2.95 4.67
CA ASP A 181 15.93 2.30 5.74
C ASP A 181 14.42 2.48 5.62
N VAL A 182 13.94 3.15 4.59
CA VAL A 182 12.53 3.43 4.33
C VAL A 182 12.22 3.17 2.87
N VAL A 183 11.09 2.56 2.62
CA VAL A 183 10.51 2.48 1.27
C VAL A 183 9.34 3.44 1.22
N LYS A 184 9.37 4.36 0.24
CA LYS A 184 8.26 5.26 -0.07
C LYS A 184 7.71 4.92 -1.45
N MET A 185 6.41 4.78 -1.54
CA MET A 185 5.70 4.57 -2.80
C MET A 185 4.67 5.66 -2.98
N THR A 186 4.69 6.31 -4.14
CA THR A 186 3.72 7.34 -4.52
C THR A 186 2.73 6.79 -5.53
N ILE A 187 1.43 6.91 -5.21
CA ILE A 187 0.32 6.63 -6.12
C ILE A 187 -0.28 7.97 -6.55
N HIS A 188 -0.21 8.28 -7.83
CA HIS A 188 -0.71 9.54 -8.37
C HIS A 188 -2.23 9.52 -8.53
N GLY A 189 -2.86 10.62 -8.15
CA GLY A 189 -4.31 10.85 -8.25
C GLY A 189 -4.68 11.98 -9.21
N LYS A 190 -3.76 12.39 -10.09
CA LYS A 190 -4.00 13.35 -11.16
C LYS A 190 -3.80 12.65 -12.50
N VAL A 191 -4.78 12.76 -13.37
CA VAL A 191 -4.73 12.19 -14.72
C VAL A 191 -3.60 12.81 -15.52
N VAL A 192 -2.89 12.03 -16.31
CA VAL A 192 -1.99 12.55 -17.34
C VAL A 192 -2.85 13.23 -18.39
N ASP A 193 -2.46 14.42 -18.81
CA ASP A 193 -3.13 15.08 -19.94
C ASP A 193 -3.03 14.13 -21.15
N PRO A 194 -4.15 13.69 -21.75
CA PRO A 194 -4.13 12.81 -22.90
C PRO A 194 -3.40 13.39 -24.13
N ALA A 195 -3.08 14.68 -24.12
CA ALA A 195 -2.32 15.37 -25.17
C ALA A 195 -0.78 15.21 -25.03
N PHE A 196 -0.27 14.38 -24.08
CA PHE A 196 1.14 14.09 -23.93
C PHE A 196 1.47 12.64 -24.28
#